data_37b013c62f59c28d3425b7cac3c7cc05
#
_entry.id   37b013c62f59c28d3425b7cac3c7cc05
#
_cell.length_a   1.000
_cell.length_b   1.000
_cell.length_c   1.000
_cell.angle_alpha   90.00
_cell.angle_beta   90.00
_cell.angle_gamma   90.00
#
_symmetry.space_group_name_H-M   'P 1'
#
loop_
_entity.id
_entity.type
_entity.pdbx_description
1 polymer ?
#
loop_
_entity_poly.entity_id
_entity_poly.type
_entity_poly.pdbx_seq_one_letter_code
_entity_poly.pdbx_strand_id
1 'polypeptide(L)'
;LIMHTEPTDREGPNLFKVSEKLGIQNNVFFSTQRIEFENMNILYNISDCCINISYAEGFGLGTLEAMMAGVPIIAGKTGGLTRQVVDHRDGSENGVALEIRNKSLVGSQSVPFIYEDYVDNEEVAKGILKLYEMDTFSKSMLRQKVYNYATTQFKLQDTVDAWHDTMLSKLKTWKEDYKSWDIFDNGISIEY
;
A
#
# COMPACT_ATOMS: atom_id res chain seq x y z
N LEU A 1 -2.10 2.78 19.40
CA LEU A 1 -2.39 2.23 18.08
C LEU A 1 -3.89 2.34 17.81
N ILE A 2 -4.28 2.90 16.67
CA ILE A 2 -5.66 2.89 16.18
C ILE A 2 -5.74 1.84 15.06
N MET A 3 -6.69 0.92 15.16
CA MET A 3 -6.97 -0.09 14.15
C MET A 3 -8.41 0.07 13.66
N HIS A 4 -8.56 0.53 12.42
CA HIS A 4 -9.87 0.63 11.77
C HIS A 4 -10.19 -0.69 11.06
N THR A 5 -10.76 -1.63 11.81
CA THR A 5 -10.99 -3.01 11.35
C THR A 5 -12.01 -3.73 12.23
N GLU A 6 -12.56 -4.84 11.72
CA GLU A 6 -13.31 -5.80 12.53
C GLU A 6 -12.31 -6.70 13.31
N PRO A 7 -12.23 -6.58 14.66
CA PRO A 7 -11.23 -7.28 15.44
C PRO A 7 -11.50 -8.78 15.62
N THR A 8 -12.66 -9.26 15.22
CA THR A 8 -13.10 -10.66 15.34
C THR A 8 -13.48 -11.28 14.01
N ASP A 9 -12.86 -10.80 12.92
CA ASP A 9 -13.08 -11.33 11.58
C ASP A 9 -12.83 -12.84 11.51
N ARG A 10 -13.66 -13.54 10.72
CA ARG A 10 -13.60 -15.00 10.60
C ARG A 10 -12.35 -15.50 9.89
N GLU A 11 -11.80 -14.69 8.99
CA GLU A 11 -10.63 -15.02 8.19
C GLU A 11 -9.29 -14.62 8.87
N GLY A 12 -9.38 -13.97 10.04
CA GLY A 12 -8.22 -13.47 10.77
C GLY A 12 -8.16 -13.92 12.25
N PRO A 13 -7.07 -13.58 12.94
CA PRO A 13 -6.97 -13.81 14.37
C PRO A 13 -7.91 -12.89 15.15
N ASN A 14 -8.35 -13.33 16.33
CA ASN A 14 -9.06 -12.46 17.27
C ASN A 14 -8.08 -11.42 17.84
N LEU A 15 -8.17 -10.17 17.38
CA LEU A 15 -7.23 -9.10 17.72
C LEU A 15 -7.33 -8.65 19.18
N PHE A 16 -8.49 -8.81 19.84
CA PHE A 16 -8.60 -8.57 21.28
C PHE A 16 -7.71 -9.53 22.07
N LYS A 17 -7.78 -10.82 21.74
CA LYS A 17 -6.94 -11.84 22.41
C LYS A 17 -5.45 -11.67 22.08
N VAL A 18 -5.13 -11.22 20.86
CA VAL A 18 -3.75 -10.94 20.48
C VAL A 18 -3.19 -9.78 21.28
N SER A 19 -3.93 -8.66 21.38
CA SER A 19 -3.49 -7.48 22.14
C SER A 19 -3.36 -7.78 23.64
N GLU A 20 -4.28 -8.59 24.20
CA GLU A 20 -4.19 -9.06 25.59
C GLU A 20 -2.95 -9.91 25.83
N LYS A 21 -2.71 -10.90 24.95
CA LYS A 21 -1.53 -11.77 25.05
C LYS A 21 -0.20 -11.02 24.93
N LEU A 22 -0.19 -9.94 24.17
CA LEU A 22 0.97 -9.06 24.00
C LEU A 22 1.07 -8.01 25.14
N GLY A 23 0.08 -7.90 26.03
CA GLY A 23 0.06 -6.93 27.11
C GLY A 23 -0.15 -5.48 26.68
N ILE A 24 -0.69 -5.25 25.47
CA ILE A 24 -0.86 -3.90 24.87
C ILE A 24 -2.32 -3.49 24.73
N GLN A 25 -3.27 -4.24 25.30
CA GLN A 25 -4.72 -4.04 25.14
C GLN A 25 -5.18 -2.63 25.54
N ASN A 26 -4.50 -1.99 26.48
CA ASN A 26 -4.84 -0.63 26.92
C ASN A 26 -4.32 0.46 25.97
N ASN A 27 -3.50 0.08 24.99
CA ASN A 27 -2.87 0.99 24.03
C ASN A 27 -3.36 0.75 22.61
N VAL A 28 -4.36 -0.13 22.43
CA VAL A 28 -4.95 -0.44 21.12
C VAL A 28 -6.41 -0.04 21.13
N PHE A 29 -6.81 0.79 20.18
CA PHE A 29 -8.18 1.26 19.99
C PHE A 29 -8.71 0.70 18.67
N PHE A 30 -9.83 -0.02 18.75
CA PHE A 30 -10.50 -0.57 17.57
C PHE A 30 -11.63 0.36 17.12
N SER A 31 -11.55 0.85 15.90
CA SER A 31 -12.61 1.57 15.21
C SER A 31 -13.37 0.57 14.33
N THR A 32 -14.53 0.10 14.79
CA THR A 32 -15.31 -0.96 14.11
C THR A 32 -16.48 -0.42 13.30
N GLN A 33 -16.87 0.84 13.51
CA GLN A 33 -17.97 1.45 12.77
C GLN A 33 -17.48 1.87 11.38
N ARG A 34 -18.33 1.63 10.39
CA ARG A 34 -18.07 2.16 9.03
C ARG A 34 -18.01 3.67 9.10
N ILE A 35 -16.92 4.22 8.58
CA ILE A 35 -16.72 5.66 8.41
C ILE A 35 -17.05 5.99 6.96
N GLU A 36 -17.89 7.02 6.76
CA GLU A 36 -18.17 7.52 5.42
C GLU A 36 -16.88 8.09 4.80
N PHE A 37 -16.77 7.96 3.48
CA PHE A 37 -15.54 8.31 2.75
C PHE A 37 -15.09 9.76 3.02
N GLU A 38 -16.02 10.69 3.11
CA GLU A 38 -15.76 12.11 3.37
C GLU A 38 -15.18 12.37 4.76
N ASN A 39 -15.36 11.41 5.69
CA ASN A 39 -14.90 11.52 7.07
C ASN A 39 -13.62 10.72 7.33
N MET A 40 -13.13 9.91 6.38
CA MET A 40 -11.90 9.12 6.55
C MET A 40 -10.67 9.99 6.83
N ASN A 41 -10.64 11.20 6.28
CA ASN A 41 -9.57 12.15 6.53
C ASN A 41 -9.41 12.52 8.02
N ILE A 42 -10.48 12.43 8.82
CA ILE A 42 -10.43 12.71 10.27
C ILE A 42 -9.54 11.67 10.95
N LEU A 43 -9.72 10.39 10.60
CA LEU A 43 -8.92 9.29 11.14
C LEU A 43 -7.43 9.46 10.82
N TYR A 44 -7.11 9.84 9.59
CA TYR A 44 -5.73 10.10 9.20
C TYR A 44 -5.16 11.34 9.89
N ASN A 45 -5.90 12.44 9.98
CA ASN A 45 -5.41 13.69 10.58
C ASN A 45 -5.11 13.60 12.08
N ILE A 46 -5.72 12.69 12.83
CA ILE A 46 -5.39 12.43 14.24
C ILE A 46 -4.18 11.50 14.40
N SER A 47 -3.65 10.95 13.31
CA SER A 47 -2.55 9.99 13.33
C SER A 47 -1.20 10.68 13.11
N ASP A 48 -0.17 10.22 13.81
CA ASP A 48 1.22 10.66 13.64
C ASP A 48 1.90 9.94 12.47
N CYS A 49 1.52 8.67 12.24
CA CYS A 49 1.97 7.88 11.09
C CYS A 49 0.92 6.82 10.72
N CYS A 50 0.96 6.36 9.49
CA CYS A 50 0.21 5.20 9.01
C CYS A 50 1.17 4.04 8.76
N ILE A 51 0.82 2.85 9.27
CA ILE A 51 1.67 1.64 9.14
C ILE A 51 0.99 0.67 8.20
N ASN A 52 1.70 0.25 7.15
CA ASN A 52 1.28 -0.81 6.27
C ASN A 52 2.42 -1.81 6.04
N ILE A 53 2.31 -2.96 6.67
CA ILE A 53 3.27 -4.07 6.58
C ILE A 53 2.62 -5.29 5.92
N SER A 54 1.72 -5.07 4.98
CA SER A 54 1.11 -6.13 4.18
C SER A 54 2.19 -6.94 3.47
N TYR A 55 2.00 -8.25 3.42
CA TYR A 55 2.91 -9.17 2.74
C TYR A 55 2.87 -9.02 1.21
N ALA A 56 1.74 -8.60 0.69
CA ALA A 56 1.56 -8.28 -0.72
C ALA A 56 0.53 -7.16 -0.83
N GLU A 57 0.87 -6.12 -1.57
CA GLU A 57 -0.01 -4.96 -1.75
C GLU A 57 0.01 -4.54 -3.21
N GLY A 58 -1.16 -4.47 -3.83
CA GLY A 58 -1.26 -4.02 -5.21
C GLY A 58 -0.92 -2.54 -5.36
N PHE A 59 -1.65 -1.69 -4.71
CA PHE A 59 -1.45 -0.24 -4.78
C PHE A 59 -1.27 0.43 -3.41
N GLY A 60 -2.11 0.09 -2.40
CA GLY A 60 -2.06 0.70 -1.07
C GLY A 60 -2.91 1.96 -0.97
N LEU A 61 -4.23 1.85 -1.20
CA LEU A 61 -5.13 3.00 -1.15
C LEU A 61 -5.11 3.70 0.22
N GLY A 62 -5.17 2.94 1.31
CA GLY A 62 -5.17 3.52 2.66
C GLY A 62 -3.88 4.27 3.00
N THR A 63 -2.73 3.81 2.51
CA THR A 63 -1.47 4.55 2.68
C THR A 63 -1.44 5.82 1.84
N LEU A 64 -1.95 5.78 0.61
CA LEU A 64 -2.04 6.99 -0.23
C LEU A 64 -2.99 8.02 0.39
N GLU A 65 -4.14 7.61 0.90
CA GLU A 65 -5.08 8.49 1.60
C GLU A 65 -4.43 9.14 2.84
N ALA A 66 -3.68 8.38 3.63
CA ALA A 66 -2.90 8.91 4.75
C ALA A 66 -1.88 9.95 4.27
N MET A 67 -1.14 9.67 3.20
CA MET A 67 -0.18 10.60 2.61
C MET A 67 -0.84 11.87 2.09
N MET A 68 -2.03 11.79 1.49
CA MET A 68 -2.83 12.93 1.06
C MET A 68 -3.35 13.78 2.22
N ALA A 69 -3.44 13.21 3.43
CA ALA A 69 -3.66 13.95 4.67
C ALA A 69 -2.34 14.46 5.32
N GLY A 70 -1.21 14.31 4.64
CA GLY A 70 0.10 14.70 5.14
C GLY A 70 0.63 13.79 6.25
N VAL A 71 0.20 12.54 6.32
CA VAL A 71 0.64 11.58 7.33
C VAL A 71 1.80 10.74 6.78
N PRO A 72 2.96 10.74 7.45
CA PRO A 72 4.08 9.88 7.06
C PRO A 72 3.71 8.40 7.16
N ILE A 73 4.30 7.57 6.30
CA ILE A 73 4.02 6.15 6.28
C ILE A 73 5.23 5.32 6.72
N ILE A 74 4.96 4.21 7.42
CA ILE A 74 5.92 3.14 7.68
C ILE A 74 5.46 1.96 6.84
N ALA A 75 6.19 1.60 5.79
CA ALA A 75 5.72 0.59 4.86
C ALA A 75 6.85 -0.27 4.29
N GLY A 76 6.53 -1.54 4.03
CA GLY A 76 7.40 -2.45 3.29
C GLY A 76 7.55 -2.03 1.83
N LYS A 77 8.73 -2.25 1.25
CA LYS A 77 8.97 -2.03 -0.18
C LYS A 77 8.35 -3.16 -1.01
N THR A 78 7.03 -3.33 -0.93
CA THR A 78 6.28 -4.32 -1.69
C THR A 78 5.23 -3.66 -2.59
N GLY A 79 5.10 -4.15 -3.82
CA GLY A 79 4.11 -3.66 -4.78
C GLY A 79 4.06 -2.13 -4.88
N GLY A 80 2.86 -1.58 -4.88
CA GLY A 80 2.61 -0.13 -4.98
C GLY A 80 3.17 0.68 -3.80
N LEU A 81 3.33 0.08 -2.62
CA LEU A 81 3.90 0.77 -1.45
C LEU A 81 5.33 1.24 -1.69
N THR A 82 6.10 0.53 -2.52
CA THR A 82 7.47 0.92 -2.85
C THR A 82 7.54 2.36 -3.37
N ARG A 83 6.64 2.72 -4.30
CA ARG A 83 6.59 4.06 -4.88
C ARG A 83 5.92 5.07 -3.95
N GLN A 84 5.17 4.63 -2.97
CA GLN A 84 4.57 5.52 -1.97
C GLN A 84 5.56 5.87 -0.87
N VAL A 85 6.26 4.87 -0.30
CA VAL A 85 7.19 5.10 0.81
C VAL A 85 8.49 5.74 0.39
N VAL A 86 8.91 5.57 -0.88
CA VAL A 86 10.10 6.20 -1.46
C VAL A 86 9.69 7.12 -2.61
N ASP A 87 10.11 8.36 -2.55
CA ASP A 87 10.00 9.29 -3.67
C ASP A 87 10.92 8.83 -4.80
N HIS A 88 10.34 8.38 -5.91
CA HIS A 88 11.08 7.81 -7.04
C HIS A 88 11.95 8.84 -7.79
N ARG A 89 11.79 10.12 -7.51
CA ARG A 89 12.52 11.21 -8.19
C ARG A 89 13.89 11.44 -7.57
N ASP A 90 14.01 11.28 -6.26
CA ASP A 90 15.23 11.60 -5.50
C ASP A 90 15.65 10.49 -4.51
N GLY A 91 14.86 9.45 -4.36
CA GLY A 91 15.12 8.35 -3.43
C GLY A 91 14.84 8.66 -1.97
N SER A 92 14.28 9.83 -1.66
CA SER A 92 13.99 10.21 -0.27
C SER A 92 12.72 9.53 0.26
N GLU A 93 12.71 9.21 1.55
CA GLU A 93 11.59 8.51 2.18
C GLU A 93 10.43 9.44 2.54
N ASN A 94 9.21 8.97 2.39
CA ASN A 94 7.97 9.61 2.82
C ASN A 94 7.53 9.14 4.22
N GLY A 95 8.48 8.78 5.04
CA GLY A 95 8.36 8.24 6.37
C GLY A 95 9.48 7.27 6.66
N VAL A 96 9.18 5.98 6.76
CA VAL A 96 10.19 4.92 6.93
C VAL A 96 9.94 3.79 5.94
N ALA A 97 10.89 3.61 5.04
CA ALA A 97 10.88 2.49 4.08
C ALA A 97 11.53 1.25 4.71
N LEU A 98 10.76 0.18 4.79
CA LEU A 98 11.21 -1.08 5.35
C LEU A 98 11.69 -2.01 4.23
N GLU A 99 12.92 -2.50 4.36
CA GLU A 99 13.46 -3.49 3.43
C GLU A 99 12.78 -4.85 3.62
N ILE A 100 12.58 -5.55 2.52
CA ILE A 100 12.04 -6.91 2.55
C ILE A 100 13.13 -7.85 3.04
N ARG A 101 12.91 -8.47 4.19
CA ARG A 101 13.86 -9.40 4.79
C ARG A 101 13.77 -10.81 4.22
N ASN A 102 12.57 -11.24 3.93
CA ASN A 102 12.30 -12.57 3.39
C ASN A 102 11.17 -12.49 2.37
N LYS A 103 11.26 -13.34 1.36
CA LYS A 103 10.23 -13.50 0.33
C LYS A 103 9.86 -14.97 0.24
N SER A 104 8.58 -15.26 0.42
CA SER A 104 8.05 -16.63 0.34
C SER A 104 7.13 -16.78 -0.88
N LEU A 105 7.25 -17.90 -1.57
CA LEU A 105 6.31 -18.29 -2.60
C LEU A 105 5.15 -19.03 -1.93
N VAL A 106 3.96 -18.48 -2.02
CA VAL A 106 2.74 -19.05 -1.46
C VAL A 106 1.69 -19.27 -2.55
N GLY A 107 0.70 -20.08 -2.28
CA GLY A 107 -0.38 -20.32 -3.23
C GLY A 107 -1.27 -21.48 -2.82
N SER A 108 -2.36 -21.63 -3.53
CA SER A 108 -3.32 -22.72 -3.42
C SER A 108 -3.78 -23.12 -4.82
N GLN A 109 -4.63 -24.13 -4.93
CA GLN A 109 -5.22 -24.51 -6.20
C GLN A 109 -6.03 -23.38 -6.85
N SER A 110 -6.67 -22.55 -6.03
CA SER A 110 -7.48 -21.42 -6.50
C SER A 110 -6.67 -20.16 -6.78
N VAL A 111 -5.54 -19.99 -6.09
CA VAL A 111 -4.64 -18.85 -6.23
C VAL A 111 -3.26 -19.40 -6.55
N PRO A 112 -2.88 -19.43 -7.83
CA PRO A 112 -1.56 -19.89 -8.21
C PRO A 112 -0.51 -18.95 -7.64
N PHE A 113 0.67 -19.44 -7.49
CA PHE A 113 1.84 -18.87 -6.86
C PHE A 113 1.91 -17.34 -6.84
N ILE A 114 1.88 -16.79 -5.63
CA ILE A 114 2.16 -15.38 -5.35
C ILE A 114 3.36 -15.28 -4.41
N TYR A 115 4.09 -14.17 -4.50
CA TYR A 115 5.14 -13.88 -3.54
C TYR A 115 4.59 -13.04 -2.40
N GLU A 116 4.93 -13.44 -1.17
CA GLU A 116 4.70 -12.65 0.04
C GLU A 116 6.04 -12.10 0.53
N ASP A 117 6.05 -10.82 0.80
CA ASP A 117 7.20 -10.04 1.24
C ASP A 117 7.12 -9.78 2.74
N TYR A 118 8.11 -10.19 3.50
CA TYR A 118 8.13 -10.08 4.96
C TYR A 118 9.15 -9.03 5.41
N VAL A 119 8.69 -8.11 6.23
CA VAL A 119 9.52 -7.13 6.92
C VAL A 119 9.89 -7.62 8.33
N ASP A 120 10.93 -7.06 8.90
CA ASP A 120 11.33 -7.37 10.27
C ASP A 120 10.54 -6.53 11.27
N ASN A 121 9.95 -7.17 12.28
CA ASN A 121 9.20 -6.47 13.33
C ASN A 121 10.06 -5.50 14.14
N GLU A 122 11.36 -5.78 14.32
CA GLU A 122 12.28 -4.87 14.99
C GLU A 122 12.51 -3.60 14.16
N GLU A 123 12.59 -3.73 12.84
CA GLU A 123 12.72 -2.57 11.95
C GLU A 123 11.44 -1.73 11.93
N VAL A 124 10.27 -2.34 12.03
CA VAL A 124 8.99 -1.62 12.22
C VAL A 124 9.03 -0.82 13.53
N ALA A 125 9.44 -1.45 14.63
CA ALA A 125 9.56 -0.78 15.93
C ALA A 125 10.55 0.39 15.89
N LYS A 126 11.72 0.21 15.29
CA LYS A 126 12.69 1.29 15.06
C LYS A 126 12.12 2.43 14.21
N GLY A 127 11.34 2.08 13.19
CA GLY A 127 10.64 3.05 12.35
C GLY A 127 9.64 3.91 13.13
N ILE A 128 8.87 3.30 14.02
CA ILE A 128 7.96 4.00 14.92
C ILE A 128 8.74 4.96 15.84
N LEU A 129 9.81 4.47 16.47
CA LEU A 129 10.65 5.28 17.34
C LEU A 129 11.30 6.44 16.59
N LYS A 130 11.83 6.20 15.40
CA LYS A 130 12.42 7.24 14.54
C LYS A 130 11.44 8.41 14.31
N LEU A 131 10.18 8.12 13.98
CA LEU A 131 9.17 9.16 13.78
C LEU A 131 8.74 9.80 15.10
N TYR A 132 8.64 9.02 16.17
CA TYR A 132 8.26 9.51 17.49
C TYR A 132 9.28 10.52 18.06
N GLU A 133 10.56 10.21 17.93
CA GLU A 133 11.68 11.01 18.47
C GLU A 133 12.01 12.26 17.62
N MET A 134 11.45 12.39 16.44
CA MET A 134 11.64 13.57 15.60
C MET A 134 11.15 14.83 16.35
N ASP A 135 11.88 15.93 16.22
CA ASP A 135 11.44 17.22 16.70
C ASP A 135 10.25 17.77 15.91
N THR A 136 9.52 18.72 16.49
CA THR A 136 8.29 19.28 15.92
C THR A 136 8.51 19.91 14.53
N PHE A 137 9.64 20.55 14.30
CA PHE A 137 9.96 21.19 13.02
C PHE A 137 10.16 20.12 11.94
N SER A 138 11.00 19.11 12.23
CA SER A 138 11.26 18.00 11.32
C SER A 138 9.99 17.21 10.98
N LYS A 139 9.10 16.96 11.97
CA LYS A 139 7.79 16.36 11.74
C LYS A 139 6.94 17.20 10.78
N SER A 140 6.88 18.50 10.99
CA SER A 140 6.11 19.42 10.13
C SER A 140 6.64 19.41 8.70
N MET A 141 7.95 19.45 8.50
CA MET A 141 8.59 19.41 7.20
C MET A 141 8.32 18.07 6.47
N LEU A 142 8.39 16.96 7.21
CA LEU A 142 8.08 15.64 6.66
C LEU A 142 6.61 15.56 6.22
N ARG A 143 5.66 16.00 7.05
CA ARG A 143 4.22 16.03 6.72
C ARG A 143 3.95 16.85 5.46
N GLN A 144 4.57 18.03 5.35
CA GLN A 144 4.42 18.88 4.16
C GLN A 144 5.01 18.20 2.90
N LYS A 145 6.18 17.57 3.02
CA LYS A 145 6.81 16.81 1.94
C LYS A 145 5.88 15.69 1.46
N VAL A 146 5.38 14.87 2.39
CA VAL A 146 4.50 13.73 2.10
C VAL A 146 3.23 14.17 1.38
N TYR A 147 2.59 15.23 1.88
CA TYR A 147 1.42 15.83 1.25
C TYR A 147 1.71 16.30 -0.19
N ASN A 148 2.79 17.05 -0.37
CA ASN A 148 3.18 17.56 -1.69
C ASN A 148 3.49 16.42 -2.66
N TYR A 149 4.19 15.38 -2.20
CA TYR A 149 4.49 14.22 -3.03
C TYR A 149 3.21 13.50 -3.44
N ALA A 150 2.35 13.15 -2.48
CA ALA A 150 1.11 12.43 -2.76
C ALA A 150 0.19 13.20 -3.73
N THR A 151 -0.02 14.47 -3.48
CA THR A 151 -0.94 15.30 -4.28
C THR A 151 -0.40 15.68 -5.66
N THR A 152 0.91 15.56 -5.89
CA THR A 152 1.52 15.85 -7.20
C THR A 152 1.79 14.60 -8.03
N GLN A 153 2.14 13.47 -7.39
CA GLN A 153 2.55 12.25 -8.11
C GLN A 153 1.42 11.22 -8.29
N PHE A 154 0.32 11.38 -7.57
CA PHE A 154 -0.82 10.46 -7.64
C PHE A 154 -2.13 11.18 -7.98
N LYS A 155 -2.07 12.15 -8.90
CA LYS A 155 -3.27 12.83 -9.37
C LYS A 155 -4.14 11.90 -10.20
N LEU A 156 -5.42 11.82 -9.87
CA LEU A 156 -6.38 11.06 -10.67
C LEU A 156 -6.43 11.56 -12.11
N GLN A 157 -6.37 12.87 -12.32
CA GLN A 157 -6.45 13.47 -13.66
C GLN A 157 -5.30 13.00 -14.55
N ASP A 158 -4.06 12.96 -14.03
CA ASP A 158 -2.90 12.49 -14.80
C ASP A 158 -3.10 11.02 -15.26
N THR A 159 -3.73 10.19 -14.41
CA THR A 159 -4.07 8.80 -14.77
C THR A 159 -5.15 8.76 -15.84
N VAL A 160 -6.20 9.57 -15.71
CA VAL A 160 -7.29 9.66 -16.70
C VAL A 160 -6.76 10.11 -18.06
N ASP A 161 -5.91 11.14 -18.07
CA ASP A 161 -5.31 11.68 -19.30
C ASP A 161 -4.38 10.65 -19.95
N ALA A 162 -3.55 9.97 -19.18
CA ALA A 162 -2.67 8.91 -19.69
C ALA A 162 -3.47 7.74 -20.30
N TRP A 163 -4.57 7.30 -19.68
CA TRP A 163 -5.46 6.30 -20.23
C TRP A 163 -6.12 6.79 -21.53
N HIS A 164 -6.65 8.02 -21.52
CA HIS A 164 -7.30 8.61 -22.68
C HIS A 164 -6.35 8.64 -23.89
N ASP A 165 -5.15 9.20 -23.72
CA ASP A 165 -4.17 9.33 -24.78
C ASP A 165 -3.68 7.97 -25.28
N THR A 166 -3.46 7.02 -24.37
CA THR A 166 -3.05 5.65 -24.72
C THR A 166 -4.12 4.95 -25.55
N MET A 167 -5.39 5.02 -25.12
CA MET A 167 -6.48 4.42 -25.86
C MET A 167 -6.67 5.04 -27.24
N LEU A 168 -6.65 6.36 -27.34
CA LEU A 168 -6.77 7.05 -28.63
C LEU A 168 -5.61 6.73 -29.56
N SER A 169 -4.38 6.68 -29.02
CA SER A 169 -3.20 6.28 -29.80
C SER A 169 -3.37 4.85 -30.35
N LYS A 170 -3.78 3.92 -29.50
CA LYS A 170 -3.97 2.52 -29.91
C LYS A 170 -5.14 2.31 -30.88
N LEU A 171 -6.21 3.08 -30.76
CA LEU A 171 -7.29 3.05 -31.76
C LEU A 171 -6.81 3.47 -33.16
N LYS A 172 -5.81 4.32 -33.26
CA LYS A 172 -5.24 4.73 -34.58
C LYS A 172 -4.37 3.64 -35.18
N THR A 173 -3.61 2.93 -34.38
CA THR A 173 -2.57 2.01 -34.85
C THR A 173 -2.94 0.52 -34.69
N TRP A 174 -4.06 0.18 -34.03
CA TRP A 174 -4.36 -1.21 -33.66
C TRP A 174 -4.41 -2.17 -34.86
N LYS A 175 -4.85 -1.70 -36.02
CA LYS A 175 -4.91 -2.53 -37.24
C LYS A 175 -3.52 -2.89 -37.79
N GLU A 176 -2.56 -2.01 -37.59
CA GLU A 176 -1.17 -2.19 -37.99
C GLU A 176 -0.39 -3.00 -36.95
N ASP A 177 -0.71 -2.77 -35.68
CA ASP A 177 -0.07 -3.43 -34.54
C ASP A 177 -0.66 -4.82 -34.25
N TYR A 178 -1.89 -5.09 -34.75
CA TYR A 178 -2.59 -6.33 -34.46
C TYR A 178 -1.88 -7.52 -35.10
N LYS A 179 -1.43 -8.43 -34.25
CA LYS A 179 -1.00 -9.77 -34.65
C LYS A 179 -2.04 -10.76 -34.15
N SER A 180 -2.53 -11.62 -35.04
CA SER A 180 -3.39 -12.73 -34.60
C SER A 180 -2.60 -13.60 -33.61
N TRP A 181 -3.30 -14.13 -32.62
CA TRP A 181 -2.72 -15.10 -31.71
C TRP A 181 -2.46 -16.38 -32.50
N ASP A 182 -1.19 -16.81 -32.55
CA ASP A 182 -0.86 -18.14 -32.99
C ASP A 182 -1.08 -19.08 -31.80
N ILE A 183 -2.09 -19.93 -31.89
CA ILE A 183 -2.24 -21.03 -30.95
C ILE A 183 -1.16 -22.03 -31.31
N PHE A 184 -0.14 -22.16 -30.51
CA PHE A 184 0.83 -23.25 -30.63
C PHE A 184 0.11 -24.55 -30.29
N ASP A 185 -0.36 -25.21 -31.31
CA ASP A 185 -0.83 -26.58 -31.23
C ASP A 185 0.38 -27.50 -31.04
N ASN A 186 0.52 -28.10 -29.85
CA ASN A 186 1.53 -29.12 -29.57
C ASN A 186 1.26 -30.44 -30.34
N GLY A 187 0.79 -30.37 -31.58
CA GLY A 187 0.51 -31.50 -32.44
C GLY A 187 -0.88 -32.12 -32.23
N ILE A 188 -1.79 -31.41 -31.55
CA ILE A 188 -3.21 -31.81 -31.47
C ILE A 188 -3.96 -30.96 -32.47
N SER A 189 -4.25 -31.51 -33.63
CA SER A 189 -5.16 -30.92 -34.61
C SER A 189 -6.58 -30.92 -34.04
N ILE A 190 -7.10 -29.78 -33.64
CA ILE A 190 -8.53 -29.62 -33.37
C ILE A 190 -9.14 -29.15 -34.67
N GLU A 191 -9.72 -30.11 -35.45
CA GLU A 191 -10.61 -29.77 -36.55
C GLU A 191 -11.94 -29.32 -35.94
N TYR A 192 -12.38 -28.10 -36.26
CA TYR A 192 -13.72 -27.59 -36.00
C TYR A 192 -14.63 -27.82 -37.16
#